data_cf5461d8cfa5395d03f7fab26216603d
#
_entry.id   cf5461d8cfa5395d03f7fab26216603d
#
_cell.length_a   1.000
_cell.length_b   1.000
_cell.length_c   1.000
_cell.angle_alpha   90.00
_cell.angle_beta   90.00
_cell.angle_gamma   90.00
#
_symmetry.space_group_name_H-M   'P 1'
#
loop_
_entity.id
_entity.type
_entity.pdbx_description
1 polymer ?
#
loop_
_entity_poly.entity_id
_entity_poly.type
_entity_poly.pdbx_seq_one_letter_code
_entity_poly.pdbx_strand_id
1 'polypeptide(L)'
;MGDANQYQFVLQQKDTLSGPFLEIGSRDYGSTRNLRSLFPGETYIGVDLGMGNGVDKVLDLTLPFDSIDAALGQQRFGAIFSFSVMEHCDQPFLMAENMTRLLRPGGKIVLSVPFAWKFHGYPSDYWRFTQAGVKKLFPGIDWDAGGPGCWHSPNKGDFRAIDESVGILPLSGKHYRRHGMPLRGIGLDILKLLQLLGLYRWLFGNRYLLIPTMIDMVGTLREHR
;
A
#
# COMPACT_ATOMS: atom_id res chain seq x y z
N MET A 1 10.27 2.70 3.93
CA MET A 1 10.53 1.23 3.83
C MET A 1 9.34 0.43 4.32
N GLY A 2 8.95 -0.63 3.61
CA GLY A 2 7.76 -1.41 3.87
C GLY A 2 7.95 -2.58 4.85
N ASP A 3 6.83 -3.16 5.30
CA ASP A 3 6.84 -4.40 6.06
C ASP A 3 7.24 -5.63 5.20
N ALA A 4 7.24 -6.83 5.81
CA ALA A 4 7.62 -8.06 5.10
C ALA A 4 6.69 -8.39 3.93
N ASN A 5 5.39 -8.02 3.99
CA ASN A 5 4.44 -8.28 2.91
C ASN A 5 4.62 -7.28 1.77
N GLN A 6 4.86 -6.01 2.09
CA GLN A 6 5.20 -4.99 1.09
C GLN A 6 6.49 -5.35 0.34
N TYR A 7 7.49 -5.89 1.04
CA TYR A 7 8.70 -6.44 0.41
C TYR A 7 8.37 -7.59 -0.54
N GLN A 8 7.52 -8.54 -0.12
CA GLN A 8 7.09 -9.65 -0.97
C GLN A 8 6.29 -9.17 -2.18
N PHE A 9 5.48 -8.12 -2.02
CA PHE A 9 4.77 -7.50 -3.12
C PHE A 9 5.73 -6.97 -4.19
N VAL A 10 6.78 -6.22 -3.77
CA VAL A 10 7.82 -5.75 -4.71
C VAL A 10 8.54 -6.92 -5.37
N LEU A 11 8.87 -7.97 -4.61
CA LEU A 11 9.56 -9.15 -5.14
C LEU A 11 8.76 -9.83 -6.26
N GLN A 12 7.42 -9.90 -6.13
CA GLN A 12 6.55 -10.44 -7.17
C GLN A 12 6.50 -9.58 -8.44
N GLN A 13 6.77 -8.27 -8.32
CA GLN A 13 6.76 -7.33 -9.44
C GLN A 13 8.17 -7.08 -10.02
N LYS A 14 9.22 -7.58 -9.38
CA LYS A 14 10.61 -7.21 -9.62
C LYS A 14 11.00 -7.22 -11.10
N ASP A 15 10.64 -8.26 -11.83
CA ASP A 15 11.03 -8.45 -13.23
C ASP A 15 10.31 -7.48 -14.20
N THR A 16 9.29 -6.79 -13.72
CA THR A 16 8.55 -5.76 -14.49
C THR A 16 9.03 -4.34 -14.18
N LEU A 17 9.93 -4.18 -13.22
CA LEU A 17 10.44 -2.90 -12.75
C LEU A 17 11.83 -2.63 -13.33
N SER A 18 12.11 -1.39 -13.68
CA SER A 18 13.42 -0.96 -14.16
C SER A 18 13.79 0.39 -13.54
N GLY A 19 15.09 0.55 -13.27
CA GLY A 19 15.62 1.81 -12.70
C GLY A 19 15.65 2.98 -13.70
N PRO A 20 16.05 4.14 -13.25
CA PRO A 20 16.42 4.46 -11.88
C PRO A 20 15.23 4.36 -10.91
N PHE A 21 15.51 4.07 -9.64
CA PHE A 21 14.50 3.90 -8.60
C PHE A 21 14.47 5.06 -7.61
N LEU A 22 13.27 5.46 -7.19
CA LEU A 22 13.05 6.39 -6.08
C LEU A 22 12.21 5.70 -5.01
N GLU A 23 12.67 5.67 -3.78
CA GLU A 23 11.88 5.22 -2.63
C GLU A 23 11.54 6.39 -1.72
N ILE A 24 10.24 6.63 -1.53
CA ILE A 24 9.70 7.69 -0.67
C ILE A 24 9.34 7.06 0.67
N GLY A 25 9.77 7.69 1.78
CA GLY A 25 9.67 7.10 3.11
C GLY A 25 10.70 5.98 3.31
N SER A 26 11.94 6.21 2.83
CA SER A 26 12.99 5.18 2.79
C SER A 26 13.68 4.95 4.14
N ARG A 27 13.35 5.73 5.18
CA ARG A 27 14.00 5.62 6.49
C ARG A 27 13.74 4.26 7.13
N ASP A 28 14.83 3.60 7.54
CA ASP A 28 14.76 2.33 8.27
C ASP A 28 14.59 2.58 9.77
N TYR A 29 13.49 2.07 10.31
CA TYR A 29 13.17 2.09 11.74
C TYR A 29 13.54 0.78 12.45
N GLY A 30 14.35 -0.08 11.81
CA GLY A 30 14.88 -1.33 12.39
C GLY A 30 13.99 -2.57 12.22
N SER A 31 12.79 -2.42 11.68
CA SER A 31 11.83 -3.52 11.45
C SER A 31 11.48 -3.72 9.97
N THR A 32 12.06 -2.92 9.09
CA THR A 32 11.75 -2.88 7.68
C THR A 32 12.77 -3.65 6.84
N ARG A 33 12.37 -4.08 5.65
CA ARG A 33 13.27 -4.76 4.71
C ARG A 33 13.81 -3.77 3.69
N ASN A 34 15.10 -3.88 3.41
CA ASN A 34 15.78 -3.03 2.44
C ASN A 34 15.41 -3.42 1.01
N LEU A 35 14.57 -2.62 0.36
CA LEU A 35 14.16 -2.83 -1.03
C LEU A 35 15.29 -2.64 -2.02
N ARG A 36 16.24 -1.75 -1.73
CA ARG A 36 17.42 -1.49 -2.57
C ARG A 36 18.19 -2.77 -2.86
N SER A 37 18.23 -3.71 -1.91
CA SER A 37 18.90 -5.01 -2.10
C SER A 37 18.30 -5.89 -3.21
N LEU A 38 17.08 -5.60 -3.65
CA LEU A 38 16.44 -6.31 -4.75
C LEU A 38 16.95 -5.88 -6.12
N PHE A 39 17.61 -4.71 -6.21
CA PHE A 39 18.03 -4.07 -7.47
C PHE A 39 19.53 -3.73 -7.46
N PRO A 40 20.41 -4.76 -7.36
CA PRO A 40 21.86 -4.53 -7.30
C PRO A 40 22.35 -3.93 -8.62
N GLY A 41 23.22 -2.91 -8.52
CA GLY A 41 23.80 -2.23 -9.67
C GLY A 41 22.94 -1.14 -10.29
N GLU A 42 21.69 -0.98 -9.85
CA GLU A 42 20.81 0.07 -10.33
C GLU A 42 20.97 1.36 -9.52
N THR A 43 20.74 2.50 -10.17
CA THR A 43 20.62 3.78 -9.45
C THR A 43 19.37 3.77 -8.58
N TYR A 44 19.56 3.95 -7.28
CA TYR A 44 18.49 3.92 -6.29
C TYR A 44 18.63 5.10 -5.32
N ILE A 45 17.61 5.94 -5.25
CA ILE A 45 17.57 7.10 -4.35
C ILE A 45 16.46 6.88 -3.31
N GLY A 46 16.83 6.92 -2.04
CA GLY A 46 15.89 6.92 -0.92
C GLY A 46 15.68 8.32 -0.37
N VAL A 47 14.45 8.75 -0.22
CA VAL A 47 14.10 10.05 0.37
C VAL A 47 13.16 9.90 1.55
N ASP A 48 13.28 10.80 2.53
CA ASP A 48 12.43 10.87 3.72
C ASP A 48 12.41 12.30 4.26
N LEU A 49 11.47 12.65 5.14
CA LEU A 49 11.44 13.95 5.82
C LEU A 49 12.56 14.11 6.86
N GLY A 50 13.16 13.02 7.30
CA GLY A 50 14.26 13.01 8.27
C GLY A 50 15.41 12.13 7.86
N MET A 51 16.63 12.53 8.18
CA MET A 51 17.82 11.72 7.95
C MET A 51 17.78 10.42 8.76
N GLY A 52 18.33 9.35 8.21
CA GLY A 52 18.44 8.05 8.86
C GLY A 52 18.97 6.97 7.91
N ASN A 53 19.09 5.75 8.40
CA ASN A 53 19.50 4.62 7.57
C ASN A 53 18.52 4.45 6.39
N GLY A 54 19.05 4.24 5.18
CA GLY A 54 18.26 4.09 3.96
C GLY A 54 17.89 5.41 3.28
N VAL A 55 18.19 6.58 3.89
CA VAL A 55 17.89 7.91 3.36
C VAL A 55 19.13 8.50 2.71
N ASP A 56 19.05 8.75 1.40
CA ASP A 56 20.11 9.44 0.65
C ASP A 56 19.89 10.96 0.67
N LYS A 57 18.62 11.41 0.70
CA LYS A 57 18.28 12.83 0.72
C LYS A 57 17.07 13.09 1.62
N VAL A 58 17.18 14.15 2.43
CA VAL A 58 16.00 14.68 3.16
C VAL A 58 15.22 15.53 2.16
N LEU A 59 13.97 15.14 1.87
CA LEU A 59 13.16 15.77 0.85
C LEU A 59 11.68 15.60 1.15
N ASP A 60 10.96 16.72 1.12
CA ASP A 60 9.51 16.75 1.20
C ASP A 60 8.90 16.77 -0.21
N LEU A 61 8.10 15.77 -0.53
CA LEU A 61 7.45 15.63 -1.85
C LEU A 61 6.22 16.55 -1.99
N THR A 62 5.89 17.36 -1.00
CA THR A 62 4.86 18.42 -1.07
C THR A 62 5.41 19.80 -1.41
N LEU A 63 6.73 19.93 -1.56
CA LEU A 63 7.36 21.17 -2.02
C LEU A 63 7.01 21.47 -3.49
N PRO A 64 7.21 22.72 -3.95
CA PRO A 64 7.13 23.06 -5.36
C PRO A 64 8.00 22.12 -6.21
N PHE A 65 7.45 21.64 -7.32
CA PHE A 65 8.11 20.62 -8.15
C PHE A 65 9.53 20.99 -8.56
N ASP A 66 9.77 22.25 -8.92
CA ASP A 66 11.10 22.69 -9.37
C ASP A 66 12.16 22.52 -8.28
N SER A 67 11.78 22.68 -7.01
CA SER A 67 12.68 22.44 -5.87
C SER A 67 12.96 20.94 -5.70
N ILE A 68 11.95 20.10 -5.84
CA ILE A 68 12.08 18.64 -5.80
C ILE A 68 12.96 18.16 -6.96
N ASP A 69 12.69 18.64 -8.16
CA ASP A 69 13.39 18.27 -9.39
C ASP A 69 14.86 18.65 -9.31
N ALA A 70 15.18 19.86 -8.87
CA ALA A 70 16.55 20.29 -8.64
C ALA A 70 17.27 19.45 -7.59
N ALA A 71 16.59 19.13 -6.46
CA ALA A 71 17.15 18.30 -5.40
C ALA A 71 17.46 16.88 -5.89
N LEU A 72 16.67 16.34 -6.82
CA LEU A 72 16.87 15.03 -7.44
C LEU A 72 17.74 15.06 -8.69
N GLY A 73 18.35 16.23 -9.04
CA GLY A 73 19.25 16.38 -10.18
C GLY A 73 18.53 16.25 -11.53
N GLN A 74 17.25 16.64 -11.58
CA GLN A 74 16.39 16.59 -12.78
C GLN A 74 16.20 15.15 -13.32
N GLN A 75 16.43 14.15 -12.47
CA GLN A 75 16.32 12.75 -12.84
C GLN A 75 14.84 12.34 -12.99
N ARG A 76 14.59 11.44 -13.96
CA ARG A 76 13.30 10.75 -14.11
C ARG A 76 13.47 9.28 -13.78
N PHE A 77 12.49 8.73 -13.07
CA PHE A 77 12.56 7.39 -12.50
C PHE A 77 11.78 6.37 -13.31
N GLY A 78 12.36 5.18 -13.42
CA GLY A 78 11.69 4.03 -14.02
C GLY A 78 10.67 3.40 -13.08
N ALA A 79 10.91 3.46 -11.76
CA ALA A 79 9.90 3.13 -10.77
C ALA A 79 10.05 3.97 -9.49
N ILE A 80 8.89 4.28 -8.88
CA ILE A 80 8.79 5.01 -7.61
C ILE A 80 8.04 4.12 -6.62
N PHE A 81 8.62 3.91 -5.44
CA PHE A 81 8.04 3.16 -4.33
C PHE A 81 7.52 4.12 -3.26
N SER A 82 6.31 3.84 -2.75
CA SER A 82 5.74 4.56 -1.60
C SER A 82 4.93 3.58 -0.75
N PHE A 83 5.45 3.22 0.42
CA PHE A 83 4.86 2.22 1.32
C PHE A 83 4.60 2.81 2.69
N SER A 84 3.32 2.90 3.06
CA SER A 84 2.89 3.46 4.34
C SER A 84 3.47 4.87 4.56
N VAL A 85 3.29 5.73 3.57
CA VAL A 85 3.76 7.13 3.60
C VAL A 85 2.62 8.10 3.36
N MET A 86 1.75 7.82 2.38
CA MET A 86 0.72 8.76 1.96
C MET A 86 -0.32 9.04 3.04
N GLU A 87 -0.54 8.10 3.96
CA GLU A 87 -1.41 8.30 5.12
C GLU A 87 -0.90 9.37 6.09
N HIS A 88 0.40 9.66 6.06
CA HIS A 88 1.08 10.65 6.88
C HIS A 88 1.25 12.02 6.19
N CYS A 89 0.89 12.12 4.92
CA CYS A 89 0.99 13.34 4.14
C CYS A 89 -0.32 14.14 4.23
N ASP A 90 -0.27 15.40 4.65
CA ASP A 90 -1.43 16.29 4.72
C ASP A 90 -1.90 16.78 3.34
N GLN A 91 -1.03 16.74 2.32
CA GLN A 91 -1.29 17.14 0.93
C GLN A 91 -1.08 15.99 -0.06
N PRO A 92 -1.83 14.87 0.07
CA PRO A 92 -1.59 13.65 -0.72
C PRO A 92 -1.79 13.85 -2.23
N PHE A 93 -2.65 14.80 -2.65
CA PHE A 93 -2.83 15.13 -4.07
C PHE A 93 -1.58 15.80 -4.66
N LEU A 94 -0.98 16.75 -3.95
CA LEU A 94 0.24 17.43 -4.39
C LEU A 94 1.43 16.45 -4.43
N MET A 95 1.57 15.62 -3.40
CA MET A 95 2.56 14.55 -3.37
C MET A 95 2.40 13.61 -4.56
N ALA A 96 1.18 13.15 -4.84
CA ALA A 96 0.90 12.25 -5.97
C ALA A 96 1.18 12.90 -7.33
N GLU A 97 0.86 14.18 -7.50
CA GLU A 97 1.21 14.94 -8.69
C GLU A 97 2.73 14.99 -8.90
N ASN A 98 3.47 15.38 -7.84
CA ASN A 98 4.93 15.44 -7.90
C ASN A 98 5.55 14.06 -8.19
N MET A 99 5.06 12.99 -7.56
CA MET A 99 5.48 11.62 -7.86
C MET A 99 5.26 11.28 -9.34
N THR A 100 4.11 11.63 -9.88
CA THR A 100 3.76 11.36 -11.29
C THR A 100 4.72 12.10 -12.24
N ARG A 101 5.04 13.35 -11.94
CA ARG A 101 5.98 14.19 -12.74
C ARG A 101 7.43 13.70 -12.69
N LEU A 102 7.81 13.00 -11.63
CA LEU A 102 9.14 12.40 -11.47
C LEU A 102 9.31 11.10 -12.27
N LEU A 103 8.23 10.48 -12.75
CA LEU A 103 8.33 9.29 -13.60
C LEU A 103 8.82 9.65 -15.01
N ARG A 104 9.61 8.75 -15.59
CA ARG A 104 9.82 8.76 -17.04
C ARG A 104 8.59 8.21 -17.77
N PRO A 105 8.41 8.47 -19.08
CA PRO A 105 7.37 7.81 -19.87
C PRO A 105 7.44 6.28 -19.70
N GLY A 106 6.32 5.63 -19.48
CA GLY A 106 6.22 4.20 -19.17
C GLY A 106 6.77 3.78 -17.80
N GLY A 107 7.20 4.73 -16.96
CA GLY A 107 7.63 4.47 -15.59
C GLY A 107 6.47 4.05 -14.69
N LYS A 108 6.79 3.38 -13.59
CA LYS A 108 5.79 2.77 -12.70
C LYS A 108 5.75 3.38 -11.31
N ILE A 109 4.56 3.42 -10.72
CA ILE A 109 4.37 3.62 -9.28
C ILE A 109 4.05 2.27 -8.64
N VAL A 110 4.74 1.96 -7.55
CA VAL A 110 4.47 0.80 -6.69
C VAL A 110 4.07 1.34 -5.32
N LEU A 111 2.80 1.16 -4.97
CA LEU A 111 2.19 1.79 -3.82
C LEU A 111 1.60 0.77 -2.87
N SER A 112 1.76 1.00 -1.56
CA SER A 112 1.03 0.29 -0.52
C SER A 112 0.53 1.29 0.52
N VAL A 113 -0.80 1.31 0.74
CA VAL A 113 -1.47 2.27 1.63
C VAL A 113 -2.50 1.57 2.52
N PRO A 114 -2.76 2.08 3.74
CA PRO A 114 -3.73 1.47 4.64
C PRO A 114 -5.17 1.69 4.18
N PHE A 115 -5.94 0.61 4.10
CA PHE A 115 -7.40 0.63 3.97
C PHE A 115 -8.08 0.58 5.34
N ALA A 116 -7.68 -0.38 6.17
CA ALA A 116 -8.13 -0.53 7.54
C ALA A 116 -6.91 -0.75 8.45
N TRP A 117 -6.63 0.20 9.32
CA TRP A 117 -5.47 0.18 10.20
C TRP A 117 -5.75 0.93 11.50
N LYS A 118 -5.10 0.50 12.59
CA LYS A 118 -5.14 1.26 13.84
C LYS A 118 -4.53 2.65 13.63
N PHE A 119 -5.00 3.62 14.40
CA PHE A 119 -4.36 4.94 14.44
C PHE A 119 -2.89 4.80 14.86
N HIS A 120 -2.00 5.49 14.14
CA HIS A 120 -0.57 5.54 14.43
C HIS A 120 0.03 6.84 13.86
N GLY A 121 0.77 7.57 14.67
CA GLY A 121 1.34 8.86 14.25
C GLY A 121 2.83 8.74 13.93
N TYR A 122 3.23 9.17 12.70
CA TYR A 122 4.62 9.39 12.31
C TYR A 122 4.74 10.56 11.31
N PRO A 123 4.68 11.80 11.73
CA PRO A 123 4.24 12.34 13.03
C PRO A 123 2.72 12.39 13.18
N SER A 124 1.97 12.31 12.07
CA SER A 124 0.50 12.39 12.02
C SER A 124 -0.06 11.25 11.18
N ASP A 125 -1.33 10.94 11.34
CA ASP A 125 -2.03 9.86 10.63
C ASP A 125 -3.37 10.42 10.13
N TYR A 126 -3.42 10.80 8.84
CA TYR A 126 -4.53 11.56 8.26
C TYR A 126 -5.51 10.70 7.49
N TRP A 127 -5.02 9.66 6.77
CA TRP A 127 -5.79 9.05 5.70
C TRP A 127 -5.92 7.53 5.80
N ARG A 128 -7.03 7.04 5.27
CA ARG A 128 -7.25 5.65 4.90
C ARG A 128 -7.74 5.63 3.46
N PHE A 129 -7.19 4.72 2.65
CA PHE A 129 -7.37 4.77 1.20
C PHE A 129 -8.19 3.59 0.70
N THR A 130 -9.10 3.87 -0.22
CA THR A 130 -9.70 2.86 -1.08
C THR A 130 -8.93 2.81 -2.41
N GLN A 131 -9.07 1.72 -3.16
CA GLN A 131 -8.53 1.63 -4.52
C GLN A 131 -9.01 2.81 -5.40
N ALA A 132 -10.30 3.15 -5.32
CA ALA A 132 -10.86 4.27 -6.06
C ALA A 132 -10.24 5.62 -5.64
N GLY A 133 -9.94 5.80 -4.34
CA GLY A 133 -9.25 6.97 -3.82
C GLY A 133 -7.83 7.08 -4.39
N VAL A 134 -7.07 5.98 -4.39
CA VAL A 134 -5.73 5.94 -5.01
C VAL A 134 -5.79 6.31 -6.50
N LYS A 135 -6.75 5.76 -7.25
CA LYS A 135 -6.93 6.11 -8.68
C LYS A 135 -7.24 7.60 -8.88
N LYS A 136 -7.89 8.24 -7.92
CA LYS A 136 -8.15 9.71 -7.98
C LYS A 136 -6.91 10.54 -7.67
N LEU A 137 -6.02 10.06 -6.79
CA LEU A 137 -4.76 10.73 -6.51
C LEU A 137 -3.82 10.75 -7.73
N PHE A 138 -3.86 9.69 -8.55
CA PHE A 138 -2.96 9.49 -9.68
C PHE A 138 -3.71 9.35 -11.01
N PRO A 139 -4.36 10.40 -11.51
CA PRO A 139 -5.21 10.31 -12.71
C PRO A 139 -4.42 9.98 -13.99
N GLY A 140 -3.10 10.24 -14.01
CA GLY A 140 -2.21 9.93 -15.15
C GLY A 140 -1.68 8.50 -15.16
N ILE A 141 -1.96 7.71 -14.13
CA ILE A 141 -1.45 6.34 -13.99
C ILE A 141 -2.51 5.33 -14.45
N ASP A 142 -2.07 4.39 -15.26
CA ASP A 142 -2.85 3.22 -15.66
C ASP A 142 -2.54 2.05 -14.71
N TRP A 143 -3.42 1.86 -13.73
CA TRP A 143 -3.27 0.84 -12.70
C TRP A 143 -3.60 -0.58 -13.19
N ASP A 144 -4.33 -0.71 -14.30
CA ASP A 144 -4.68 -2.01 -14.85
C ASP A 144 -3.53 -2.58 -15.71
N ALA A 145 -2.67 -1.71 -16.28
CA ALA A 145 -1.51 -2.11 -17.05
C ALA A 145 -0.38 -2.71 -16.20
N GLY A 146 -0.28 -2.32 -14.94
CA GLY A 146 0.75 -2.78 -14.00
C GLY A 146 0.43 -4.09 -13.28
N GLY A 147 -0.71 -4.71 -13.57
CA GLY A 147 -1.22 -5.90 -12.90
C GLY A 147 -2.42 -5.60 -11.99
N PRO A 148 -3.16 -6.60 -11.56
CA PRO A 148 -4.30 -6.42 -10.68
C PRO A 148 -3.84 -5.85 -9.34
N GLY A 149 -4.52 -4.82 -8.85
CA GLY A 149 -4.37 -4.40 -7.47
C GLY A 149 -4.69 -5.55 -6.53
N CYS A 150 -4.00 -5.62 -5.41
CA CYS A 150 -4.25 -6.62 -4.39
C CYS A 150 -4.36 -5.97 -3.01
N TRP A 151 -4.78 -6.75 -2.04
CA TRP A 151 -4.75 -6.37 -0.65
C TRP A 151 -4.20 -7.50 0.21
N HIS A 152 -3.62 -7.14 1.32
CA HIS A 152 -3.10 -8.12 2.27
C HIS A 152 -3.40 -7.71 3.71
N SER A 153 -3.48 -8.72 4.59
CA SER A 153 -3.45 -8.52 6.03
C SER A 153 -2.03 -8.84 6.51
N PRO A 154 -1.35 -7.94 7.21
CA PRO A 154 0.03 -8.14 7.68
C PRO A 154 0.22 -9.40 8.52
N ASN A 155 -0.83 -9.83 9.21
CA ASN A 155 -0.78 -11.01 10.08
C ASN A 155 -0.86 -12.35 9.30
N LYS A 156 -1.22 -12.32 8.02
CA LYS A 156 -1.44 -13.55 7.23
C LYS A 156 -0.51 -13.70 6.04
N GLY A 157 0.06 -12.60 5.52
CA GLY A 157 0.94 -12.63 4.36
C GLY A 157 0.27 -13.00 3.02
N ASP A 158 -1.05 -13.20 3.00
CA ASP A 158 -1.78 -13.62 1.81
C ASP A 158 -2.22 -12.41 0.99
N PHE A 159 -1.77 -12.34 -0.24
CA PHE A 159 -2.28 -11.37 -1.21
C PHE A 159 -3.60 -11.83 -1.82
N ARG A 160 -4.55 -10.93 -1.95
CA ARG A 160 -5.89 -11.17 -2.50
C ARG A 160 -6.24 -10.12 -3.52
N ALA A 161 -7.01 -10.50 -4.54
CA ALA A 161 -7.56 -9.52 -5.47
C ALA A 161 -8.45 -8.51 -4.74
N ILE A 162 -8.43 -7.25 -5.19
CA ILE A 162 -9.30 -6.20 -4.65
C ILE A 162 -10.73 -6.46 -5.14
N ASP A 163 -11.62 -6.76 -4.20
CA ASP A 163 -13.04 -6.96 -4.40
C ASP A 163 -13.84 -6.38 -3.22
N GLU A 164 -15.13 -6.66 -3.15
CA GLU A 164 -16.01 -6.20 -2.07
C GLU A 164 -15.65 -6.77 -0.69
N SER A 165 -14.77 -7.77 -0.62
CA SER A 165 -14.34 -8.40 0.64
C SER A 165 -13.08 -7.77 1.25
N VAL A 166 -12.56 -6.69 0.66
CA VAL A 166 -11.35 -5.99 1.16
C VAL A 166 -11.48 -5.68 2.64
N GLY A 167 -10.55 -6.22 3.42
CA GLY A 167 -10.47 -5.97 4.86
C GLY A 167 -11.63 -6.52 5.70
N ILE A 168 -12.51 -7.33 5.14
CA ILE A 168 -13.69 -7.84 5.84
C ILE A 168 -13.48 -9.28 6.33
N LEU A 169 -13.80 -9.52 7.59
CA LEU A 169 -14.04 -10.84 8.14
C LEU A 169 -15.55 -11.02 8.34
N PRO A 170 -16.23 -11.75 7.44
CA PRO A 170 -17.68 -11.96 7.55
C PRO A 170 -18.03 -12.80 8.79
N LEU A 171 -19.04 -12.38 9.56
CA LEU A 171 -19.56 -13.11 10.70
C LEU A 171 -20.82 -13.89 10.31
N SER A 172 -20.81 -14.56 9.15
CA SER A 172 -21.94 -15.29 8.60
C SER A 172 -21.57 -16.72 8.22
N GLY A 173 -22.13 -17.72 8.88
CA GLY A 173 -21.93 -19.12 8.51
C GLY A 173 -22.40 -19.43 7.09
N LYS A 174 -23.48 -18.78 6.62
CA LYS A 174 -23.98 -18.88 5.24
C LYS A 174 -22.93 -18.41 4.22
N HIS A 175 -22.19 -17.31 4.52
CA HIS A 175 -21.12 -16.82 3.67
C HIS A 175 -20.06 -17.90 3.45
N TYR A 176 -19.52 -18.47 4.53
CA TYR A 176 -18.45 -19.47 4.45
C TYR A 176 -18.89 -20.75 3.74
N ARG A 177 -20.13 -21.22 3.95
CA ARG A 177 -20.64 -22.40 3.22
C ARG A 177 -20.73 -22.16 1.73
N ARG A 178 -21.15 -20.96 1.29
CA ARG A 178 -21.21 -20.59 -0.15
C ARG A 178 -19.84 -20.52 -0.81
N HIS A 179 -18.79 -20.23 -0.03
CA HIS A 179 -17.41 -20.11 -0.52
C HIS A 179 -16.58 -21.38 -0.24
N GLY A 180 -17.20 -22.54 -0.12
CA GLY A 180 -16.53 -23.83 0.00
C GLY A 180 -15.84 -24.10 1.34
N MET A 181 -16.20 -23.34 2.39
CA MET A 181 -15.64 -23.49 3.74
C MET A 181 -16.71 -23.93 4.77
N PRO A 182 -17.33 -25.12 4.59
CA PRO A 182 -18.49 -25.50 5.40
C PRO A 182 -18.18 -25.61 6.90
N LEU A 183 -17.02 -26.14 7.28
CA LEU A 183 -16.62 -26.28 8.69
C LEU A 183 -16.52 -24.93 9.42
N ARG A 184 -15.96 -23.89 8.74
CA ARG A 184 -15.96 -22.53 9.30
C ARG A 184 -17.36 -21.97 9.45
N GLY A 185 -18.25 -22.27 8.50
CA GLY A 185 -19.64 -21.88 8.55
C GLY A 185 -20.37 -22.50 9.73
N ILE A 186 -20.19 -23.82 9.96
CA ILE A 186 -20.77 -24.54 11.10
C ILE A 186 -20.24 -23.98 12.43
N GLY A 187 -18.93 -23.78 12.54
CA GLY A 187 -18.31 -23.19 13.74
C GLY A 187 -18.89 -21.83 14.10
N LEU A 188 -19.10 -20.96 13.11
CA LEU A 188 -19.76 -19.65 13.33
C LEU A 188 -21.23 -19.78 13.74
N ASP A 189 -21.97 -20.74 13.21
CA ASP A 189 -23.37 -20.94 13.59
C ASP A 189 -23.48 -21.49 15.02
N ILE A 190 -22.54 -22.36 15.45
CA ILE A 190 -22.42 -22.81 16.84
C ILE A 190 -22.09 -21.63 17.77
N LEU A 191 -21.13 -20.77 17.39
CA LEU A 191 -20.79 -19.57 18.17
C LEU A 191 -21.99 -18.62 18.28
N LYS A 192 -22.79 -18.48 17.22
CA LYS A 192 -24.06 -17.72 17.28
C LYS A 192 -25.08 -18.34 18.23
N LEU A 193 -25.18 -19.65 18.30
CA LEU A 193 -26.06 -20.32 19.24
C LEU A 193 -25.66 -20.00 20.68
N LEU A 194 -24.38 -19.94 20.99
CA LEU A 194 -23.86 -19.54 22.31
C LEU A 194 -24.22 -18.10 22.69
N GLN A 195 -24.55 -17.24 21.71
CA GLN A 195 -25.09 -15.90 21.96
C GLN A 195 -26.42 -15.95 22.77
N LEU A 196 -27.25 -16.99 22.61
CA LEU A 196 -28.46 -17.18 23.38
C LEU A 196 -28.20 -17.36 24.89
N LEU A 197 -26.98 -17.83 25.21
CA LEU A 197 -26.48 -17.95 26.59
C LEU A 197 -25.74 -16.67 27.06
N GLY A 198 -25.89 -15.56 26.35
CA GLY A 198 -25.25 -14.29 26.68
C GLY A 198 -23.75 -14.16 26.27
N LEU A 199 -23.17 -15.25 25.72
CA LEU A 199 -21.77 -15.27 25.29
C LEU A 199 -21.63 -14.63 23.93
N TYR A 200 -20.52 -13.90 23.72
CA TYR A 200 -20.16 -13.28 22.42
C TYR A 200 -21.21 -12.32 21.81
N ARG A 201 -22.16 -11.79 22.62
CA ARG A 201 -23.21 -10.87 22.11
C ARG A 201 -22.64 -9.66 21.38
N TRP A 202 -21.56 -9.09 21.87
CA TRP A 202 -20.86 -7.95 21.27
C TRP A 202 -20.31 -8.27 19.88
N LEU A 203 -19.85 -9.50 19.64
CA LEU A 203 -19.27 -9.92 18.36
C LEU A 203 -20.36 -10.04 17.29
N PHE A 204 -21.48 -10.68 17.62
CA PHE A 204 -22.54 -10.97 16.65
C PHE A 204 -23.56 -9.84 16.48
N GLY A 205 -23.41 -8.74 17.21
CA GLY A 205 -24.10 -7.49 16.90
C GLY A 205 -23.61 -6.83 15.61
N ASN A 206 -22.46 -7.27 15.10
CA ASN A 206 -21.86 -6.78 13.87
C ASN A 206 -22.12 -7.74 12.70
N ARG A 207 -22.23 -7.21 11.49
CA ARG A 207 -22.32 -8.03 10.25
C ARG A 207 -20.99 -8.62 9.85
N TYR A 208 -19.91 -7.89 10.10
CA TYR A 208 -18.52 -8.23 9.78
C TYR A 208 -17.58 -7.49 10.73
N LEU A 209 -16.36 -7.95 10.79
CA LEU A 209 -15.24 -7.24 11.41
C LEU A 209 -14.31 -6.71 10.32
N LEU A 210 -13.79 -5.51 10.51
CA LEU A 210 -12.66 -5.02 9.73
C LEU A 210 -11.37 -5.60 10.32
N ILE A 211 -10.54 -6.15 9.45
CA ILE A 211 -9.20 -6.63 9.81
C ILE A 211 -8.15 -5.63 9.30
N PRO A 212 -7.00 -5.52 9.97
CA PRO A 212 -5.90 -4.71 9.47
C PRO A 212 -5.59 -5.08 8.03
N THR A 213 -5.57 -4.08 7.13
CA THR A 213 -5.50 -4.34 5.69
C THR A 213 -4.78 -3.20 4.98
N MET A 214 -3.84 -3.59 4.12
CA MET A 214 -3.17 -2.71 3.18
C MET A 214 -3.72 -2.94 1.77
N ILE A 215 -3.75 -1.89 0.95
CA ILE A 215 -4.01 -1.97 -0.49
C ILE A 215 -2.68 -1.77 -1.20
N ASP A 216 -2.36 -2.70 -2.09
CA ASP A 216 -1.14 -2.73 -2.88
C ASP A 216 -1.48 -2.52 -4.36
N MET A 217 -0.84 -1.56 -5.00
CA MET A 217 -1.13 -1.22 -6.38
C MET A 217 0.16 -0.94 -7.15
N VAL A 218 0.22 -1.44 -8.39
CA VAL A 218 1.25 -1.09 -9.37
C VAL A 218 0.56 -0.46 -10.57
N GLY A 219 1.08 0.66 -11.05
CA GLY A 219 0.54 1.33 -12.20
C GLY A 219 1.63 1.97 -13.06
N THR A 220 1.33 2.17 -14.34
CA THR A 220 2.26 2.70 -15.33
C THR A 220 1.82 4.09 -15.75
N LEU A 221 2.77 5.03 -15.85
CA LEU A 221 2.51 6.36 -16.39
C LEU A 221 2.09 6.23 -17.87
N ARG A 222 0.91 6.79 -18.18
CA ARG A 222 0.42 6.82 -19.56
C ARG A 222 1.39 7.58 -20.46
N GLU A 223 1.73 6.98 -21.57
CA GLU A 223 2.39 7.71 -22.64
C GLU A 223 1.38 8.67 -23.27
N HIS A 224 1.71 9.96 -23.29
CA HIS A 224 0.95 10.92 -24.07
C HIS A 224 1.13 10.56 -25.56
N ARG A 225 0.04 10.09 -26.19
CA ARG A 225 -0.02 9.94 -27.63
C ARG A 225 -0.14 11.30 -28.31
#